data_2292dddf0ac5ac1248e4e3a0afb10c17
#
_entry.id   2292dddf0ac5ac1248e4e3a0afb10c17
#
_cell.length_a   1.000
_cell.length_b   1.000
_cell.length_c   1.000
_cell.angle_alpha   90.00
_cell.angle_beta   90.00
_cell.angle_gamma   90.00
#
_symmetry.space_group_name_H-M   'P 1'
#
loop_
_entity.id
_entity.type
_entity.pdbx_description
1 polymer ?
#
loop_
_entity_poly.entity_id
_entity_poly.type
_entity_poly.pdbx_seq_one_letter_code
_entity_poly.pdbx_strand_id
1 'polypeptide(L)' 'MRLDKYLKVSRIIKRRPVAKEVADKGRIKVNGILAKSSTDLKVNDLVEVRFGNKLLTVKVL' A
#
# COMPACT_ATOMS: atom_id res chain seq x y z
N MET A 1 -3.16 -8.44 7.63
CA MET A 1 -4.07 -7.36 7.16
C MET A 1 -3.84 -7.15 5.67
N ARG A 2 -4.90 -7.02 4.90
CA ARG A 2 -4.79 -6.76 3.46
C ARG A 2 -4.20 -5.36 3.21
N LEU A 3 -3.47 -5.24 2.12
CA LEU A 3 -2.84 -3.97 1.74
C LEU A 3 -3.86 -2.83 1.58
N ASP A 4 -4.98 -3.08 0.89
CA ASP A 4 -6.01 -2.07 0.69
C ASP A 4 -6.60 -1.57 2.02
N LYS A 5 -6.82 -2.48 2.96
CA LYS A 5 -7.31 -2.11 4.28
C LYS A 5 -6.26 -1.28 5.04
N TYR A 6 -5.00 -1.69 4.96
CA TYR A 6 -3.92 -0.97 5.64
C TYR A 6 -3.81 0.47 5.13
N LEU A 7 -3.90 0.67 3.81
CA LEU A 7 -3.82 2.01 3.22
C LEU A 7 -4.94 2.92 3.72
N LYS A 8 -6.14 2.37 3.91
CA LYS A 8 -7.26 3.14 4.46
C LYS A 8 -7.06 3.41 5.95
N VAL A 9 -6.74 2.39 6.72
CA VAL A 9 -6.60 2.51 8.19
C VAL A 9 -5.48 3.47 8.55
N SER A 10 -4.37 3.44 7.83
CA SER A 10 -3.24 4.34 8.05
C SER A 10 -3.49 5.75 7.52
N ARG A 11 -4.63 5.98 6.85
CA ARG A 11 -5.01 7.27 6.25
C ARG A 11 -4.09 7.73 5.12
N ILE A 12 -3.30 6.83 4.56
CA ILE A 12 -2.51 7.12 3.36
C ILE A 12 -3.46 7.39 2.20
N ILE A 13 -4.51 6.56 2.09
CA ILE A 13 -5.57 6.74 1.10
C ILE A 13 -6.90 6.70 1.83
N LYS A 14 -7.73 7.74 1.67
CA LYS A 14 -8.95 7.90 2.44
C LYS A 14 -10.02 6.88 2.11
N ARG A 15 -10.07 6.39 0.87
CA ARG A 15 -11.12 5.49 0.40
C ARG A 15 -10.54 4.16 0.00
N ARG A 16 -11.11 3.06 0.51
CA ARG A 16 -10.64 1.72 0.20
C ARG A 16 -10.73 1.36 -1.28
N PRO A 17 -11.78 1.74 -2.04
CA PRO A 17 -11.82 1.48 -3.48
C PRO A 17 -10.66 2.14 -4.24
N VAL A 18 -10.25 3.34 -3.82
CA VAL A 18 -9.10 4.03 -4.42
C VAL A 18 -7.81 3.30 -4.06
N ALA A 19 -7.69 2.84 -2.82
CA ALA A 19 -6.52 2.07 -2.39
C ALA A 19 -6.38 0.79 -3.22
N LYS A 20 -7.49 0.11 -3.45
CA LYS A 20 -7.49 -1.09 -4.29
C LYS A 20 -7.02 -0.78 -5.70
N GLU A 21 -7.55 0.28 -6.30
CA GLU A 21 -7.19 0.67 -7.66
C GLU A 21 -5.70 1.01 -7.76
N VAL A 22 -5.19 1.80 -6.84
CA VAL A 22 -3.77 2.18 -6.82
C VAL A 22 -2.87 0.95 -6.72
N ALA A 23 -3.20 0.03 -5.82
CA ALA A 23 -2.43 -1.20 -5.64
C ALA A 23 -2.47 -2.07 -6.89
N ASP A 24 -3.65 -2.24 -7.47
CA ASP A 24 -3.83 -3.12 -8.63
C ASP A 24 -3.20 -2.54 -9.90
N LYS A 25 -2.92 -1.25 -9.92
CA LYS A 25 -2.17 -0.61 -11.02
C LYS A 25 -0.65 -0.73 -10.88
N GLY A 26 -0.17 -1.45 -9.89
CA GLY A 26 1.25 -1.68 -9.71
C GLY A 26 2.01 -0.49 -9.13
N ARG A 27 1.34 0.38 -8.40
CA ARG A 27 1.95 1.57 -7.80
C ARG A 27 2.42 1.36 -6.37
N ILE A 28 2.24 0.16 -5.84
CA ILE A 28 2.60 -0.16 -4.47
C ILE A 28 3.52 -1.36 -4.45
N LYS A 29 4.61 -1.24 -3.70
CA LYS A 29 5.54 -2.33 -3.45
C LYS A 29 5.58 -2.65 -1.97
N VAL A 30 5.73 -3.91 -1.64
CA VAL A 30 5.94 -4.37 -0.28
C VAL A 30 7.29 -5.08 -0.26
N ASN A 31 8.21 -4.58 0.55
CA ASN A 31 9.59 -5.09 0.61
C ASN A 31 10.27 -5.12 -0.76
N GLY A 32 10.00 -4.11 -1.60
CA GLY A 32 10.60 -4.01 -2.92
C GLY A 32 9.94 -4.84 -4.02
N ILE A 33 8.85 -5.54 -3.70
CA ILE A 33 8.12 -6.41 -4.64
C ILE A 33 6.76 -5.81 -4.91
N LEU A 34 6.34 -5.77 -6.19
CA LEU A 34 5.02 -5.29 -6.55
C LEU A 34 3.94 -6.05 -5.79
N ALA A 35 3.02 -5.31 -5.20
CA ALA A 35 1.95 -5.86 -4.40
C ALA A 35 0.59 -5.53 -5.02
N LYS A 36 -0.41 -6.35 -4.68
CA LYS A 36 -1.80 -6.14 -5.08
C LYS A 36 -2.62 -5.72 -3.87
N SER A 37 -3.86 -5.29 -4.12
CA SER A 37 -4.75 -4.87 -3.05
C SER A 37 -5.00 -5.97 -2.01
N SER A 38 -4.95 -7.23 -2.44
CA SER A 38 -5.18 -8.38 -1.57
C SER A 38 -3.92 -8.88 -0.86
N THR A 39 -2.76 -8.28 -1.14
CA THR A 39 -1.50 -8.69 -0.50
C THR A 39 -1.61 -8.60 1.01
N ASP A 40 -1.22 -9.66 1.71
CA ASP A 40 -1.26 -9.70 3.17
C ASP A 40 0.01 -9.05 3.74
N LEU A 41 -0.19 -8.12 4.66
CA LEU A 41 0.89 -7.38 5.30
C LEU A 41 1.21 -7.95 6.67
N LYS A 42 2.48 -7.93 7.02
CA LYS A 42 2.98 -8.36 8.32
C LYS A 42 3.72 -7.21 9.00
N VAL A 43 3.83 -7.29 10.31
CA VAL A 43 4.64 -6.34 11.07
C VAL A 43 6.06 -6.27 10.51
N ASN A 44 6.58 -5.08 10.42
CA ASN A 44 7.89 -4.75 9.85
C ASN A 44 7.99 -4.76 8.32
N ASP A 45 6.90 -5.05 7.61
CA ASP A 45 6.91 -4.90 6.15
C ASP A 45 7.08 -3.44 5.77
N LEU A 46 7.87 -3.20 4.72
CA LEU A 46 8.05 -1.85 4.16
C LEU A 46 7.11 -1.70 2.97
N VAL A 47 6.21 -0.73 3.08
CA VAL A 47 5.22 -0.43 2.04
C VAL A 47 5.64 0.85 1.34
N GLU A 48 5.86 0.76 0.03
CA GLU A 48 6.20 1.90 -0.81
C GLU A 48 5.00 2.26 -1.68
N VAL A 49 4.54 3.49 -1.58
CA VAL A 49 3.39 3.98 -2.36
C VAL A 49 3.87 5.10 -3.27
N ARG A 50 3.63 4.94 -4.57
CA ARG A 50 4.00 5.94 -5.56
C ARG A 50 2.80 6.85 -5.88
N PHE A 51 2.98 8.14 -5.62
CA PHE A 51 2.01 9.18 -5.95
C PHE A 51 2.63 10.11 -6.98
N GLY A 52 2.33 9.94 -8.25
CA GLY A 52 2.90 10.79 -9.28
C GLY A 52 4.43 10.85 -9.18
N ASN A 53 4.97 11.99 -8.80
CA ASN A 53 6.42 12.21 -8.65
C ASN A 53 6.95 11.87 -7.26
N LYS A 54 6.07 11.48 -6.33
CA LYS A 54 6.46 11.25 -4.95
C LYS A 54 6.44 9.78 -4.61
N LEU A 55 7.36 9.37 -3.77
CA LEU A 55 7.42 8.02 -3.21
C LEU A 55 7.29 8.13 -1.69
N LEU A 56 6.26 7.48 -1.16
CA LEU A 56 6.05 7.39 0.28
C LEU A 56 6.42 5.99 0.74
N THR A 57 7.31 5.88 1.71
CA THR A 57 7.69 4.60 2.30
C THR A 57 7.29 4.58 3.76
N VAL A 58 6.53 3.56 4.15
CA VAL A 58 6.09 3.40 5.54
C VAL A 58 6.37 1.98 6.00
N LYS A 59 6.57 1.82 7.30
CA LYS A 59 6.78 0.53 7.91
C LYS A 59 5.52 0.11 8.65
N VAL A 60 5.10 -1.13 8.47
CA VAL A 60 3.95 -1.69 9.18
C VAL A 60 4.36 -1.99 10.62
N LEU A 61 3.69 -1.34 11.56
CA LEU A 61 3.95 -1.52 13.00
C LEU A 61 2.92 -2.40 13.68
#